data_012ca42b7f8b53a82bc8a0ad36e22d36
#
_entry.id   012ca42b7f8b53a82bc8a0ad36e22d36
#
_cell.length_a   1.000
_cell.length_b   1.000
_cell.length_c   1.000
_cell.angle_alpha   90.00
_cell.angle_beta   90.00
_cell.angle_gamma   90.00
#
_symmetry.space_group_name_H-M   'P 1'
#
loop_
_entity.id
_entity.type
_entity.pdbx_description
1 polymer ?
#
loop_
_entity_poly.entity_id
_entity_poly.type
_entity_poly.pdbx_seq_one_letter_code
_entity_poly.pdbx_strand_id
1 'polypeptide(L)'
;VSSIAILGFAAPTLIAVYRAGVDKHIVIVLIGLSIFALGIEATSILTGFPYSRFVYGNMIGGRVGGLVPWTVPFAWVPLVIGATARLATLRSHPLFSLMCGFYLMAIDLLLDPAAVKLGFWTYEYGSAYYDVPLQNFGGWVMTGTLATVVWTFAFRKTAHGDAIATLFLTCAFWSSVCLFKGLYIPAVIGALLAVDALRWAEAHKKQNRAVFSPVN
;
A
#
# COMPACT_ATOMS: atom_id res chain seq x y z
N VAL A 1 -9.49 9.65 14.93
CA VAL A 1 -9.90 8.25 14.68
C VAL A 1 -9.17 7.69 13.47
N SER A 2 -9.10 8.41 12.35
CA SER A 2 -8.44 7.94 11.12
C SER A 2 -6.94 7.61 11.29
N SER A 3 -6.20 8.45 12.05
CA SER A 3 -4.77 8.21 12.30
C SER A 3 -4.52 6.90 13.06
N ILE A 4 -5.36 6.57 14.06
CA ILE A 4 -5.24 5.33 14.83
C ILE A 4 -5.51 4.11 13.93
N ALA A 5 -6.51 4.19 13.06
CA ALA A 5 -6.81 3.12 12.11
C ALA A 5 -5.66 2.89 11.12
N ILE A 6 -5.06 3.95 10.58
CA ILE A 6 -3.90 3.86 9.68
C ILE A 6 -2.72 3.17 10.38
N LEU A 7 -2.40 3.56 11.61
CA LEU A 7 -1.35 2.91 12.39
C LEU A 7 -1.68 1.44 12.69
N GLY A 8 -2.95 1.12 12.97
CA GLY A 8 -3.42 -0.24 13.16
C GLY A 8 -3.22 -1.12 11.91
N PHE A 9 -3.51 -0.60 10.72
CA PHE A 9 -3.28 -1.31 9.46
C PHE A 9 -1.79 -1.46 9.12
N ALA A 10 -0.95 -0.50 9.50
CA ALA A 10 0.50 -0.57 9.32
C ALA A 10 1.18 -1.59 10.23
N ALA A 11 0.63 -1.82 11.43
CA ALA A 11 1.27 -2.58 12.50
C ALA A 11 1.72 -4.00 12.08
N PRO A 12 0.93 -4.82 11.35
CA PRO A 12 1.38 -6.16 10.95
C PRO A 12 2.67 -6.12 10.12
N THR A 13 2.76 -5.20 9.14
CA THR A 13 3.97 -5.04 8.31
C THR A 13 5.15 -4.55 9.14
N LEU A 14 4.96 -3.58 10.02
CA LEU A 14 6.03 -3.07 10.88
C LEU A 14 6.56 -4.16 11.82
N ILE A 15 5.68 -4.98 12.38
CA ILE A 15 6.05 -6.14 13.20
C ILE A 15 6.80 -7.18 12.36
N ALA A 16 6.36 -7.45 11.13
CA ALA A 16 7.02 -8.38 10.22
C ALA A 16 8.45 -7.93 9.88
N VAL A 17 8.64 -6.65 9.59
CA VAL A 17 9.97 -6.06 9.34
C VAL A 17 10.84 -6.16 10.60
N TYR A 18 10.31 -5.81 11.76
CA TYR A 18 11.02 -5.92 13.03
C TYR A 18 11.49 -7.35 13.30
N ARG A 19 10.61 -8.35 13.14
CA ARG A 19 10.93 -9.78 13.30
C ARG A 19 11.94 -10.30 12.30
N ALA A 20 11.99 -9.74 11.09
CA ALA A 20 12.99 -10.10 10.09
C ALA A 20 14.40 -9.60 10.42
N GLY A 21 14.52 -8.75 11.43
CA GLY A 21 15.74 -8.12 11.90
C GLY A 21 15.96 -6.76 11.26
N VAL A 22 15.88 -5.73 12.09
CA VAL A 22 16.10 -4.33 11.69
C VAL A 22 17.57 -3.97 11.96
N ASP A 23 18.24 -3.52 10.92
CA ASP A 23 19.55 -2.89 11.00
C ASP A 23 19.47 -1.41 10.60
N LYS A 24 20.59 -0.71 10.71
CA LYS A 24 20.67 0.71 10.36
C LYS A 24 20.30 1.00 8.90
N HIS A 25 20.58 0.08 7.99
CA HIS A 25 20.27 0.27 6.56
C HIS A 25 18.77 0.19 6.33
N ILE A 26 18.08 -0.76 6.97
CA ILE A 26 16.61 -0.88 6.90
C ILE A 26 15.95 0.37 7.47
N VAL A 27 16.46 0.90 8.61
CA VAL A 27 15.92 2.14 9.20
C VAL A 27 16.08 3.32 8.23
N ILE A 28 17.27 3.48 7.63
CA ILE A 28 17.54 4.55 6.66
C ILE A 28 16.58 4.44 5.46
N VAL A 29 16.34 3.22 4.95
CA VAL A 29 15.44 3.01 3.82
C VAL A 29 13.99 3.30 4.20
N LEU A 30 13.53 2.87 5.38
CA LEU A 30 12.18 3.18 5.85
C LEU A 30 11.97 4.70 6.00
N ILE A 31 12.95 5.40 6.55
CA ILE A 31 12.93 6.87 6.63
C ILE A 31 12.93 7.48 5.23
N GLY A 32 13.79 7.00 4.32
CA GLY A 32 13.87 7.48 2.95
C GLY A 32 12.56 7.29 2.18
N LEU A 33 11.92 6.11 2.29
CA LEU A 33 10.62 5.84 1.69
C LEU A 33 9.51 6.71 2.32
N SER A 34 9.60 6.99 3.62
CA SER A 34 8.65 7.87 4.30
C SER A 34 8.77 9.32 3.82
N ILE A 35 9.99 9.82 3.66
CA ILE A 35 10.26 11.14 3.10
C ILE A 35 9.82 11.18 1.62
N PHE A 36 10.10 10.13 0.85
CA PHE A 36 9.65 10.01 -0.53
C PHE A 36 8.13 10.07 -0.63
N ALA A 37 7.40 9.32 0.21
CA ALA A 37 5.94 9.33 0.23
C ALA A 37 5.38 10.74 0.51
N LEU A 38 5.89 11.43 1.53
CA LEU A 38 5.47 12.79 1.85
C LEU A 38 5.84 13.78 0.72
N GLY A 39 7.03 13.64 0.14
CA GLY A 39 7.53 14.53 -0.91
C GLY A 39 6.76 14.38 -2.22
N ILE A 40 6.47 13.16 -2.65
CA ILE A 40 5.74 12.92 -3.90
C ILE A 40 4.28 13.36 -3.82
N GLU A 41 3.64 13.19 -2.65
CA GLU A 41 2.32 13.72 -2.37
C GLU A 41 2.30 15.26 -2.40
N ALA A 42 3.25 15.90 -1.71
CA ALA A 42 3.39 17.36 -1.75
C ALA A 42 3.63 17.87 -3.18
N THR A 43 4.46 17.17 -3.96
CA THR A 43 4.70 17.48 -5.37
C THR A 43 3.40 17.39 -6.18
N SER A 44 2.60 16.35 -5.97
CA SER A 44 1.31 16.20 -6.66
C SER A 44 0.32 17.32 -6.31
N ILE A 45 0.23 17.68 -5.04
CA ILE A 45 -0.64 18.78 -4.58
C ILE A 45 -0.23 20.10 -5.28
N LEU A 46 1.08 20.37 -5.37
CA LEU A 46 1.59 21.64 -5.90
C LEU A 46 1.63 21.70 -7.44
N THR A 47 1.97 20.59 -8.09
CA THR A 47 2.26 20.56 -9.53
C THR A 47 1.28 19.73 -10.35
N GLY A 48 0.58 18.80 -9.72
CA GLY A 48 -0.25 17.80 -10.39
C GLY A 48 0.50 16.52 -10.80
N PHE A 49 1.82 16.47 -10.68
CA PHE A 49 2.61 15.28 -11.03
C PHE A 49 3.07 14.53 -9.77
N PRO A 50 2.92 13.21 -9.69
CA PRO A 50 2.41 12.29 -10.72
C PRO A 50 0.91 11.97 -10.61
N TYR A 51 0.22 12.31 -9.49
CA TYR A 51 -1.12 11.80 -9.16
C TYR A 51 -2.29 12.68 -9.62
N SER A 52 -2.03 13.78 -10.35
CA SER A 52 -2.95 14.91 -10.55
C SER A 52 -3.02 15.83 -9.32
N ARG A 53 -3.57 17.04 -9.49
CA ARG A 53 -3.75 17.97 -8.36
C ARG A 53 -4.93 17.54 -7.50
N PHE A 54 -4.72 17.56 -6.19
CA PHE A 54 -5.74 17.26 -5.21
C PHE A 54 -5.49 18.02 -3.91
N VAL A 55 -6.46 18.03 -3.04
CA VAL A 55 -6.36 18.61 -1.70
C VAL A 55 -6.91 17.63 -0.68
N TYR A 56 -6.24 17.54 0.46
CA TYR A 56 -6.72 16.74 1.58
C TYR A 56 -7.84 17.44 2.33
N GLY A 57 -8.88 16.69 2.70
CA GLY A 57 -9.93 17.12 3.60
C GLY A 57 -9.46 17.19 5.07
N ASN A 58 -10.30 17.72 5.95
CA ASN A 58 -9.93 17.98 7.35
C ASN A 58 -9.98 16.74 8.27
N MET A 59 -10.43 15.58 7.76
CA MET A 59 -10.66 14.38 8.58
C MET A 59 -9.40 13.53 8.83
N ILE A 60 -8.28 13.78 8.11
CA ILE A 60 -7.10 12.90 8.13
C ILE A 60 -6.04 13.33 9.16
N GLY A 61 -6.29 14.37 9.94
CA GLY A 61 -5.42 14.83 11.02
C GLY A 61 -4.39 15.88 10.60
N GLY A 62 -3.35 16.03 11.41
CA GLY A 62 -2.30 17.05 11.20
C GLY A 62 -1.52 16.85 9.91
N ARG A 63 -1.05 17.98 9.31
CA ARG A 63 -0.36 17.99 8.03
C ARG A 63 1.07 18.49 8.18
N VAL A 64 1.99 17.80 7.52
CA VAL A 64 3.38 18.25 7.37
C VAL A 64 3.41 19.39 6.34
N GLY A 65 4.01 20.50 6.71
CA GLY A 65 4.06 21.70 5.87
C GLY A 65 2.69 22.28 5.50
N GLY A 66 1.62 21.90 6.23
CA GLY A 66 0.24 22.29 5.90
C GLY A 66 -0.35 21.55 4.70
N LEU A 67 0.37 20.65 4.05
CA LEU A 67 0.00 19.98 2.81
C LEU A 67 -0.42 18.53 3.02
N VAL A 68 0.49 17.68 3.48
CA VAL A 68 0.35 16.21 3.47
C VAL A 68 0.14 15.68 4.90
N PRO A 69 -0.86 14.82 5.16
CA PRO A 69 -1.03 14.19 6.45
C PRO A 69 0.23 13.42 6.88
N TRP A 70 0.66 13.59 8.14
CA TRP A 70 1.83 12.90 8.67
C TRP A 70 1.69 11.37 8.65
N THR A 71 0.48 10.86 8.52
CA THR A 71 0.16 9.43 8.49
C THR A 71 0.36 8.78 7.12
N VAL A 72 0.59 9.55 6.05
CA VAL A 72 0.78 9.03 4.69
C VAL A 72 1.87 7.95 4.62
N PRO A 73 3.07 8.11 5.22
CA PRO A 73 4.07 7.06 5.22
C PRO A 73 3.57 5.73 5.81
N PHE A 74 2.76 5.81 6.87
CA PHE A 74 2.18 4.62 7.52
C PHE A 74 1.05 3.98 6.71
N ALA A 75 0.39 4.73 5.84
CA ALA A 75 -0.57 4.17 4.91
C ALA A 75 0.13 3.52 3.71
N TRP A 76 1.16 4.15 3.17
CA TRP A 76 1.75 3.81 1.87
C TRP A 76 2.91 2.81 1.94
N VAL A 77 3.92 3.05 2.83
CA VAL A 77 5.11 2.18 2.93
C VAL A 77 4.77 0.74 3.26
N PRO A 78 3.84 0.43 4.20
CA PRO A 78 3.43 -0.93 4.48
C PRO A 78 2.80 -1.64 3.27
N LEU A 79 2.09 -0.93 2.39
CA LEU A 79 1.55 -1.51 1.16
C LEU A 79 2.66 -1.90 0.18
N VAL A 80 3.68 -1.06 0.02
CA VAL A 80 4.87 -1.38 -0.80
C VAL A 80 5.55 -2.65 -0.29
N ILE A 81 5.81 -2.74 1.01
CA ILE A 81 6.43 -3.92 1.63
C ILE A 81 5.53 -5.15 1.48
N GLY A 82 4.23 -5.01 1.71
CA GLY A 82 3.25 -6.07 1.53
C GLY A 82 3.20 -6.59 0.08
N ALA A 83 3.20 -5.69 -0.91
CA ALA A 83 3.23 -6.05 -2.33
C ALA A 83 4.49 -6.85 -2.68
N THR A 84 5.67 -6.43 -2.19
CA THR A 84 6.93 -7.18 -2.40
C THR A 84 6.90 -8.56 -1.74
N ALA A 85 6.32 -8.67 -0.55
CA ALA A 85 6.15 -9.95 0.13
C ALA A 85 5.16 -10.86 -0.63
N ARG A 86 4.04 -10.30 -1.10
CA ARG A 86 3.03 -11.05 -1.86
C ARG A 86 3.58 -11.62 -3.17
N LEU A 87 4.39 -10.86 -3.88
CA LEU A 87 4.97 -11.25 -5.16
C LEU A 87 6.39 -11.86 -5.03
N ALA A 88 6.82 -12.24 -3.81
CA ALA A 88 8.18 -12.69 -3.53
C ALA A 88 8.66 -13.86 -4.40
N THR A 89 7.77 -14.76 -4.84
CA THR A 89 8.08 -15.87 -5.75
C THR A 89 8.54 -15.40 -7.14
N LEU A 90 8.19 -14.17 -7.51
CA LEU A 90 8.57 -13.54 -8.78
C LEU A 90 9.81 -12.64 -8.65
N ARG A 91 10.47 -12.62 -7.50
CA ARG A 91 11.56 -11.68 -7.20
C ARG A 91 12.75 -11.77 -8.18
N SER A 92 13.01 -12.92 -8.79
CA SER A 92 14.05 -13.09 -9.81
C SER A 92 13.63 -12.60 -11.20
N HIS A 93 12.35 -12.29 -11.41
CA HIS A 93 11.86 -11.82 -12.69
C HIS A 93 12.31 -10.37 -12.95
N PRO A 94 12.80 -10.02 -14.15
CA PRO A 94 13.32 -8.67 -14.44
C PRO A 94 12.27 -7.56 -14.27
N LEU A 95 10.99 -7.88 -14.43
CA LEU A 95 9.88 -6.93 -14.27
C LEU A 95 9.25 -6.96 -12.86
N PHE A 96 9.90 -7.58 -11.87
CA PHE A 96 9.34 -7.74 -10.52
C PHE A 96 8.84 -6.43 -9.91
N SER A 97 9.68 -5.38 -9.93
CA SER A 97 9.30 -4.09 -9.34
C SER A 97 8.12 -3.43 -10.08
N LEU A 98 8.06 -3.57 -11.39
CA LEU A 98 6.94 -3.09 -12.19
C LEU A 98 5.64 -3.85 -11.86
N MET A 99 5.74 -5.17 -11.66
CA MET A 99 4.59 -5.99 -11.23
C MET A 99 4.09 -5.57 -9.84
N CYS A 100 4.99 -5.23 -8.92
CA CYS A 100 4.62 -4.65 -7.64
C CYS A 100 3.93 -3.28 -7.81
N GLY A 101 4.41 -2.43 -8.71
CA GLY A 101 3.77 -1.16 -9.05
C GLY A 101 2.33 -1.34 -9.54
N PHE A 102 2.09 -2.31 -10.44
CA PHE A 102 0.74 -2.64 -10.90
C PHE A 102 -0.14 -3.24 -9.79
N TYR A 103 0.44 -4.03 -8.88
CA TYR A 103 -0.30 -4.55 -7.73
C TYR A 103 -0.72 -3.42 -6.78
N LEU A 104 0.16 -2.46 -6.54
CA LEU A 104 -0.14 -1.26 -5.75
C LEU A 104 -1.20 -0.39 -6.42
N MET A 105 -1.13 -0.20 -7.74
CA MET A 105 -2.17 0.48 -8.52
C MET A 105 -3.53 -0.25 -8.41
N ALA A 106 -3.55 -1.59 -8.39
CA ALA A 106 -4.79 -2.33 -8.17
C ALA A 106 -5.40 -2.10 -6.77
N ILE A 107 -4.55 -1.92 -5.75
CA ILE A 107 -5.01 -1.51 -4.41
C ILE A 107 -5.56 -0.09 -4.45
N ASP A 108 -4.94 0.80 -5.19
CA ASP A 108 -5.37 2.19 -5.31
C ASP A 108 -6.70 2.35 -6.07
N LEU A 109 -6.97 1.48 -7.07
CA LEU A 109 -8.30 1.37 -7.70
C LEU A 109 -9.43 1.08 -6.69
N LEU A 110 -9.09 0.53 -5.53
CA LEU A 110 -10.01 0.33 -4.42
C LEU A 110 -10.04 1.54 -3.48
N LEU A 111 -8.84 2.04 -3.07
CA LEU A 111 -8.68 3.03 -2.01
C LEU A 111 -9.21 4.41 -2.41
N ASP A 112 -8.78 4.90 -3.56
CA ASP A 112 -9.05 6.26 -4.00
C ASP A 112 -10.54 6.56 -4.18
N PRO A 113 -11.34 5.72 -4.87
CA PRO A 113 -12.77 5.95 -4.97
C PRO A 113 -13.47 6.06 -3.62
N ALA A 114 -13.07 5.23 -2.65
CA ALA A 114 -13.64 5.26 -1.30
C ALA A 114 -13.23 6.53 -0.56
N ALA A 115 -11.98 6.91 -0.65
CA ALA A 115 -11.44 8.10 0.03
C ALA A 115 -12.02 9.40 -0.54
N VAL A 116 -12.17 9.52 -1.86
CA VAL A 116 -12.86 10.62 -2.52
C VAL A 116 -14.33 10.68 -2.08
N LYS A 117 -15.02 9.53 -2.08
CA LYS A 117 -16.43 9.43 -1.64
C LYS A 117 -16.62 9.82 -0.17
N LEU A 118 -15.62 9.60 0.67
CA LEU A 118 -15.62 9.98 2.09
C LEU A 118 -15.13 11.42 2.32
N GLY A 119 -14.65 12.12 1.28
CA GLY A 119 -14.10 13.47 1.40
C GLY A 119 -12.74 13.51 2.13
N PHE A 120 -11.96 12.42 2.08
CA PHE A 120 -10.60 12.41 2.62
C PHE A 120 -9.67 13.26 1.78
N TRP A 121 -9.87 13.25 0.45
CA TRP A 121 -9.29 14.19 -0.51
C TRP A 121 -10.21 14.40 -1.70
N THR A 122 -9.93 15.44 -2.44
CA THR A 122 -10.70 15.81 -3.63
C THR A 122 -9.72 16.21 -4.72
N TYR A 123 -9.89 15.66 -5.91
CA TYR A 123 -9.11 16.02 -7.08
C TYR A 123 -9.64 17.31 -7.72
N GLU A 124 -8.74 18.10 -8.31
CA GLU A 124 -9.10 19.32 -9.06
C GLU A 124 -9.93 18.95 -10.30
N TYR A 125 -9.56 17.85 -10.96
CA TYR A 125 -10.27 17.31 -12.12
C TYR A 125 -10.65 15.85 -11.83
N GLY A 126 -11.94 15.58 -11.86
CA GLY A 126 -12.46 14.23 -11.74
C GLY A 126 -12.38 13.43 -13.05
N SER A 127 -12.75 12.17 -12.98
CA SER A 127 -12.88 11.29 -14.16
C SER A 127 -14.10 10.38 -14.07
N ALA A 128 -14.34 9.60 -15.12
CA ALA A 128 -15.42 8.62 -15.16
C ALA A 128 -15.25 7.48 -14.13
N TYR A 129 -14.03 7.27 -13.61
CA TYR A 129 -13.79 6.27 -12.56
C TYR A 129 -13.89 6.94 -11.18
N TYR A 130 -15.13 7.13 -10.71
CA TYR A 130 -15.45 7.61 -9.36
C TYR A 130 -14.72 8.90 -8.96
N ASP A 131 -14.59 9.84 -9.89
CA ASP A 131 -13.91 11.13 -9.74
C ASP A 131 -12.38 11.03 -9.48
N VAL A 132 -11.78 9.86 -9.70
CA VAL A 132 -10.33 9.66 -9.59
C VAL A 132 -9.67 9.79 -10.97
N PRO A 133 -8.70 10.70 -11.18
CA PRO A 133 -8.03 10.87 -12.48
C PRO A 133 -7.23 9.63 -12.89
N LEU A 134 -7.26 9.25 -14.17
CA LEU A 134 -6.45 8.13 -14.67
C LEU A 134 -4.94 8.34 -14.47
N GLN A 135 -4.50 9.61 -14.47
CA GLN A 135 -3.12 9.97 -14.16
C GLN A 135 -2.69 9.46 -12.78
N ASN A 136 -3.59 9.49 -11.79
CA ASN A 136 -3.29 8.97 -10.45
C ASN A 136 -2.84 7.51 -10.48
N PHE A 137 -3.54 6.66 -11.21
CA PHE A 137 -3.19 5.23 -11.33
C PHE A 137 -1.84 5.02 -12.01
N GLY A 138 -1.53 5.81 -13.06
CA GLY A 138 -0.19 5.83 -13.65
C GLY A 138 0.90 6.25 -12.66
N GLY A 139 0.60 7.25 -11.85
CA GLY A 139 1.44 7.70 -10.75
C GLY A 139 1.74 6.60 -9.74
N TRP A 140 0.72 5.82 -9.34
CA TRP A 140 0.88 4.68 -8.43
C TRP A 140 1.76 3.57 -9.01
N VAL A 141 1.62 3.26 -10.31
CA VAL A 141 2.55 2.32 -10.97
C VAL A 141 3.98 2.83 -10.90
N MET A 142 4.20 4.10 -11.26
CA MET A 142 5.54 4.70 -11.30
C MET A 142 6.17 4.73 -9.89
N THR A 143 5.50 5.31 -8.92
CA THR A 143 6.04 5.51 -7.57
C THR A 143 6.17 4.20 -6.82
N GLY A 144 5.20 3.30 -6.98
CA GLY A 144 5.25 1.95 -6.43
C GLY A 144 6.41 1.13 -6.99
N THR A 145 6.68 1.24 -8.30
CA THR A 145 7.84 0.61 -8.93
C THR A 145 9.14 1.14 -8.35
N LEU A 146 9.31 2.47 -8.27
CA LEU A 146 10.50 3.09 -7.70
C LEU A 146 10.73 2.69 -6.24
N ALA A 147 9.69 2.75 -5.41
CA ALA A 147 9.80 2.36 -4.01
C ALA A 147 10.14 0.86 -3.85
N THR A 148 9.58 0.01 -4.68
CA THR A 148 9.89 -1.42 -4.69
C THR A 148 11.34 -1.68 -5.06
N VAL A 149 11.90 -0.97 -6.05
CA VAL A 149 13.33 -1.06 -6.40
C VAL A 149 14.17 -0.71 -5.18
N VAL A 150 13.93 0.43 -4.54
CA VAL A 150 14.66 0.88 -3.35
C VAL A 150 14.56 -0.14 -2.22
N TRP A 151 13.34 -0.58 -1.90
CA TRP A 151 13.11 -1.56 -0.84
C TRP A 151 13.82 -2.89 -1.09
N THR A 152 13.70 -3.46 -2.30
CA THR A 152 14.27 -4.78 -2.62
C THR A 152 15.79 -4.76 -2.71
N PHE A 153 16.38 -3.62 -3.04
CA PHE A 153 17.84 -3.47 -3.07
C PHE A 153 18.41 -3.45 -1.65
N ALA A 154 17.72 -2.79 -0.72
CA ALA A 154 18.15 -2.69 0.67
C ALA A 154 17.78 -3.93 1.50
N PHE A 155 16.58 -4.47 1.28
CA PHE A 155 16.05 -5.60 2.04
C PHE A 155 16.10 -6.89 1.21
N ARG A 156 17.22 -7.62 1.34
CA ARG A 156 17.43 -8.86 0.58
C ARG A 156 16.65 -10.05 1.13
N LYS A 157 16.23 -10.00 2.40
CA LYS A 157 15.37 -11.03 3.00
C LYS A 157 13.93 -10.84 2.53
N THR A 158 13.21 -11.92 2.35
CA THR A 158 11.75 -11.82 2.16
C THR A 158 11.13 -11.38 3.47
N ALA A 159 10.30 -10.33 3.44
CA ALA A 159 9.49 -9.96 4.59
C ALA A 159 8.62 -11.17 4.96
N HIS A 160 8.48 -11.45 6.27
CA HIS A 160 7.66 -12.57 6.74
C HIS A 160 6.21 -12.42 6.26
N GLY A 161 5.51 -13.55 6.15
CA GLY A 161 4.11 -13.60 5.72
C GLY A 161 3.16 -12.69 6.49
N ASP A 162 3.55 -12.23 7.68
CA ASP A 162 2.80 -11.26 8.48
C ASP A 162 2.61 -9.91 7.76
N ALA A 163 3.53 -9.52 6.84
CA ALA A 163 3.37 -8.30 6.03
C ALA A 163 2.15 -8.35 5.10
N ILE A 164 1.69 -9.55 4.74
CA ILE A 164 0.48 -9.77 3.95
C ILE A 164 -0.79 -9.40 4.74
N ALA A 165 -0.75 -9.48 6.06
CA ALA A 165 -1.89 -9.12 6.89
C ALA A 165 -2.33 -7.66 6.70
N THR A 166 -1.37 -6.74 6.47
CA THR A 166 -1.70 -5.34 6.12
C THR A 166 -2.49 -5.28 4.81
N LEU A 167 -2.09 -6.02 3.77
CA LEU A 167 -2.82 -6.06 2.49
C LEU A 167 -4.24 -6.59 2.69
N PHE A 168 -4.38 -7.71 3.41
CA PHE A 168 -5.69 -8.30 3.70
C PHE A 168 -6.59 -7.32 4.46
N LEU A 169 -6.09 -6.75 5.56
CA LEU A 169 -6.86 -5.83 6.39
C LEU A 169 -7.28 -4.58 5.60
N THR A 170 -6.36 -3.99 4.84
CA THR A 170 -6.62 -2.81 4.01
C THR A 170 -7.66 -3.13 2.94
N CYS A 171 -7.46 -4.20 2.17
CA CYS A 171 -8.37 -4.55 1.08
C CYS A 171 -9.75 -4.97 1.59
N ALA A 172 -9.83 -5.75 2.67
CA ALA A 172 -11.11 -6.16 3.27
C ALA A 172 -11.89 -4.97 3.84
N PHE A 173 -11.22 -4.08 4.57
CA PHE A 173 -11.85 -2.90 5.14
C PHE A 173 -12.38 -1.95 4.05
N TRP A 174 -11.52 -1.57 3.09
CA TRP A 174 -11.92 -0.63 2.05
C TRP A 174 -12.93 -1.21 1.06
N SER A 175 -12.86 -2.53 0.78
CA SER A 175 -13.90 -3.23 0.01
C SER A 175 -15.26 -3.12 0.68
N SER A 176 -15.32 -3.30 2.02
CA SER A 176 -16.54 -3.13 2.80
C SER A 176 -17.04 -1.68 2.73
N VAL A 177 -16.15 -0.70 2.90
CA VAL A 177 -16.52 0.74 2.77
C VAL A 177 -17.08 1.02 1.39
N CYS A 178 -16.43 0.54 0.32
CA CYS A 178 -16.91 0.71 -1.05
C CYS A 178 -18.30 0.11 -1.24
N LEU A 179 -18.52 -1.10 -0.74
CA LEU A 179 -19.83 -1.78 -0.84
C LEU A 179 -20.92 -0.94 -0.15
N PHE A 180 -20.70 -0.46 1.09
CA PHE A 180 -21.64 0.38 1.82
C PHE A 180 -21.89 1.76 1.16
N LYS A 181 -20.93 2.24 0.37
CA LYS A 181 -21.06 3.52 -0.37
C LYS A 181 -21.58 3.35 -1.80
N GLY A 182 -21.95 2.13 -2.22
CA GLY A 182 -22.44 1.85 -3.56
C GLY A 182 -21.36 1.87 -4.66
N LEU A 183 -20.09 1.75 -4.29
CA LEU A 183 -18.94 1.72 -5.19
C LEU A 183 -18.62 0.26 -5.57
N TYR A 184 -19.45 -0.36 -6.39
CA TYR A 184 -19.43 -1.82 -6.61
C TYR A 184 -18.16 -2.33 -7.30
N ILE A 185 -17.63 -1.62 -8.31
CA ILE A 185 -16.40 -2.04 -9.01
C ILE A 185 -15.20 -2.03 -8.05
N PRO A 186 -14.90 -0.94 -7.33
CA PRO A 186 -13.86 -0.95 -6.31
C PRO A 186 -14.08 -2.01 -5.23
N ALA A 187 -15.33 -2.24 -4.78
CA ALA A 187 -15.64 -3.27 -3.79
C ALA A 187 -15.24 -4.68 -4.26
N VAL A 188 -15.54 -5.01 -5.53
CA VAL A 188 -15.18 -6.31 -6.13
C VAL A 188 -13.66 -6.43 -6.25
N ILE A 189 -12.97 -5.38 -6.74
CA ILE A 189 -11.49 -5.37 -6.82
C ILE A 189 -10.90 -5.64 -5.43
N GLY A 190 -11.37 -4.93 -4.40
CA GLY A 190 -10.89 -5.09 -3.04
C GLY A 190 -11.15 -6.49 -2.46
N ALA A 191 -12.32 -7.07 -2.72
CA ALA A 191 -12.65 -8.43 -2.29
C ALA A 191 -11.72 -9.46 -2.94
N LEU A 192 -11.44 -9.33 -4.24
CA LEU A 192 -10.51 -10.21 -4.94
C LEU A 192 -9.08 -10.11 -4.39
N LEU A 193 -8.59 -8.88 -4.12
CA LEU A 193 -7.28 -8.65 -3.51
C LEU A 193 -7.20 -9.19 -2.08
N ALA A 194 -8.27 -9.06 -1.28
CA ALA A 194 -8.33 -9.61 0.06
C ALA A 194 -8.29 -11.14 0.04
N VAL A 195 -9.06 -11.78 -0.84
CA VAL A 195 -9.04 -13.24 -1.02
C VAL A 195 -7.67 -13.72 -1.52
N ASP A 196 -7.04 -13.00 -2.44
CA ASP A 196 -5.69 -13.30 -2.92
C ASP A 196 -4.66 -13.27 -1.78
N ALA A 197 -4.68 -12.21 -0.94
CA ALA A 197 -3.81 -12.10 0.23
C ALA A 197 -4.04 -13.22 1.25
N LEU A 198 -5.30 -13.58 1.51
CA LEU A 198 -5.66 -14.65 2.44
C LEU A 198 -5.16 -16.02 1.94
N ARG A 199 -5.44 -16.37 0.69
CA ARG A 199 -4.99 -17.64 0.09
C ARG A 199 -3.47 -17.78 0.12
N TRP A 200 -2.76 -16.69 -0.17
CA TRP A 200 -1.30 -16.68 -0.09
C TRP A 200 -0.82 -16.96 1.34
N ALA A 201 -1.40 -16.28 2.35
CA ALA A 201 -1.05 -16.48 3.75
C ALA A 201 -1.28 -17.92 4.22
N GLU A 202 -2.39 -18.54 3.81
CA GLU A 202 -2.71 -19.95 4.12
C GLU A 202 -1.74 -20.92 3.47
N ALA A 203 -1.39 -20.71 2.20
CA ALA A 203 -0.43 -21.55 1.49
C ALA A 203 0.96 -21.53 2.16
N HIS A 204 1.43 -20.35 2.57
CA HIS A 204 2.72 -20.20 3.26
C HIS A 204 2.72 -20.81 4.66
N LYS A 205 1.62 -20.74 5.40
CA LYS A 205 1.49 -21.42 6.70
C LYS A 205 1.59 -22.93 6.56
N LYS A 206 0.96 -23.51 5.53
CA LYS A 206 1.02 -24.95 5.25
C LYS A 206 2.43 -25.38 4.88
N GLN A 207 3.12 -24.62 4.03
CA GLN A 207 4.49 -24.92 3.60
C GLN A 207 5.47 -24.88 4.78
N ASN A 208 5.39 -23.88 5.65
CA ASN A 208 6.23 -23.79 6.84
C ASN A 208 5.97 -24.95 7.82
N ARG A 209 4.72 -25.38 8.01
CA ARG A 209 4.41 -26.54 8.87
C ARG A 209 4.96 -27.84 8.30
N ALA A 210 4.92 -28.05 6.99
CA ALA A 210 5.45 -29.25 6.35
C ALA A 210 6.98 -29.37 6.48
N VAL A 211 7.71 -28.25 6.48
CA VAL A 211 9.17 -28.22 6.66
C VAL A 211 9.60 -28.55 8.09
N PHE A 212 8.75 -28.24 9.10
CA PHE A 212 9.06 -28.47 10.51
C PHE A 212 8.35 -29.70 11.10
N SER A 213 7.67 -30.51 10.27
CA SER A 213 7.10 -31.78 10.73
C SER A 213 8.23 -32.82 10.84
N PRO A 214 8.49 -33.44 12.00
CA PRO A 214 9.46 -34.52 12.10
C PRO A 214 9.01 -35.66 11.19
N VAL A 215 9.93 -36.14 10.38
CA VAL A 215 9.76 -37.39 9.61
C VAL A 215 9.64 -38.48 10.64
N ASN A 216 8.43 -39.10 10.78
CA ASN A 216 8.21 -40.29 11.57
C ASN A 216 8.85 -41.49 10.91
#